data_3bbb8a4e51690a31a19f1a7eca522c35
#
_entry.id   3bbb8a4e51690a31a19f1a7eca522c35
#
_cell.length_a   1.000
_cell.length_b   1.000
_cell.length_c   1.000
_cell.angle_alpha   90.00
_cell.angle_beta   90.00
_cell.angle_gamma   90.00
#
_symmetry.space_group_name_H-M   'P 1'
#
loop_
_entity.id
_entity.type
_entity.pdbx_description
1 polymer ?
#
loop_
_entity_poly.entity_id
_entity_poly.type
_entity_poly.pdbx_seq_one_letter_code
_entity_poly.pdbx_strand_id
1 'polypeptide(L)'
;MSNIDAVLKEINKKFKAELVFQGRAEYDVKETEKIQFTSCRLNYMLYGGLPRGKLIEFSGEENSGKTTTALDAVGNAQQQFIKEYKEQLAELEEIPKRNKAEEEAYRKLKARGALKALFVDCENTLDEEWAEKLGVDVDSLYVVKPTNQTAEQIFDIIESLVETEEFGIVVIDSFAVMLSQDEYDESAEKIMAQFPKKFSQDILDS
;
A
#
# COMPACT_ATOMS: atom_id res chain seq x y z
N MET A 1 5.52 45.16 9.43
CA MET A 1 5.07 44.04 8.64
C MET A 1 6.02 43.87 7.48
N SER A 2 6.59 42.72 7.28
CA SER A 2 7.49 42.49 6.17
C SER A 2 6.72 42.58 4.84
N ASN A 3 7.39 42.92 3.75
CA ASN A 3 6.75 42.99 2.43
C ASN A 3 6.13 41.61 2.02
N ILE A 4 6.68 40.53 2.55
CA ILE A 4 6.21 39.15 2.33
C ILE A 4 4.83 38.93 3.00
N ASP A 5 4.65 39.39 4.25
CA ASP A 5 3.38 39.19 4.97
C ASP A 5 2.18 39.84 4.25
N ALA A 6 2.43 41.00 3.60
CA ALA A 6 1.40 41.67 2.82
C ALA A 6 1.03 40.88 1.57
N VAL A 7 2.03 40.34 0.87
CA VAL A 7 1.82 39.52 -0.34
C VAL A 7 1.13 38.18 0.00
N LEU A 8 1.50 37.53 1.09
CA LEU A 8 0.85 36.29 1.54
C LEU A 8 -0.65 36.50 1.84
N LYS A 9 -0.98 37.60 2.53
CA LYS A 9 -2.39 37.95 2.80
C LYS A 9 -3.18 38.20 1.52
N GLU A 10 -2.56 38.84 0.54
CA GLU A 10 -3.19 39.14 -0.75
C GLU A 10 -3.44 37.86 -1.56
N ILE A 11 -2.47 36.94 -1.60
CA ILE A 11 -2.58 35.62 -2.24
C ILE A 11 -3.71 34.82 -1.59
N ASN A 12 -3.69 34.65 -0.29
CA ASN A 12 -4.69 33.88 0.43
C ASN A 12 -6.10 34.46 0.30
N LYS A 13 -6.21 35.80 0.27
CA LYS A 13 -7.48 36.49 0.01
C LYS A 13 -7.97 36.27 -1.43
N LYS A 14 -7.08 36.33 -2.41
CA LYS A 14 -7.42 36.14 -3.83
C LYS A 14 -7.95 34.73 -4.11
N PHE A 15 -7.37 33.72 -3.51
CA PHE A 15 -7.74 32.31 -3.72
C PHE A 15 -8.77 31.80 -2.69
N LYS A 16 -9.17 32.63 -1.71
CA LYS A 16 -10.10 32.25 -0.61
C LYS A 16 -9.67 31.00 0.16
N ALA A 17 -8.38 30.73 0.22
CA ALA A 17 -7.78 29.59 0.86
C ALA A 17 -6.39 29.98 1.41
N GLU A 18 -5.98 29.35 2.49
CA GLU A 18 -4.66 29.56 3.08
C GLU A 18 -3.64 28.65 2.35
N LEU A 19 -3.14 29.14 1.21
CA LEU A 19 -2.30 28.36 0.29
C LEU A 19 -0.80 28.50 0.58
N VAL A 20 -0.39 29.56 1.27
CA VAL A 20 1.02 29.85 1.54
C VAL A 20 1.20 30.17 3.02
N PHE A 21 2.11 29.45 3.66
CA PHE A 21 2.42 29.55 5.08
C PHE A 21 3.88 29.89 5.29
N GLN A 22 4.21 30.53 6.39
CA GLN A 22 5.59 30.70 6.84
C GLN A 22 5.87 29.66 7.94
N GLY A 23 6.89 28.83 7.73
CA GLY A 23 7.34 27.89 8.75
C GLY A 23 6.67 26.52 8.69
N ARG A 24 6.55 25.87 9.83
CA ARG A 24 5.91 24.58 9.92
C ARG A 24 4.40 24.77 9.74
N ALA A 25 3.88 24.48 8.53
CA ALA A 25 2.46 24.23 8.42
C ALA A 25 2.11 23.14 9.45
N GLU A 26 1.02 23.29 10.15
CA GLU A 26 0.42 22.19 10.89
C GLU A 26 -0.12 21.19 9.86
N TYR A 27 0.80 20.47 9.23
CA TYR A 27 0.43 19.21 8.62
C TYR A 27 0.13 18.30 9.80
N ASP A 28 -1.08 17.82 9.85
CA ASP A 28 -1.44 16.69 10.70
C ASP A 28 -0.71 15.47 10.09
N VAL A 29 0.59 15.39 10.36
CA VAL A 29 1.43 14.28 9.93
C VAL A 29 1.06 13.13 10.84
N LYS A 30 -0.07 12.47 10.53
CA LYS A 30 -0.34 11.15 11.09
C LYS A 30 0.90 10.32 10.82
N GLU A 31 1.46 9.78 11.86
CA GLU A 31 2.58 8.85 11.73
C GLU A 31 2.13 7.72 10.79
N THR A 32 2.70 7.67 9.59
CA THR A 32 2.32 6.66 8.60
C THR A 32 2.81 5.31 9.12
N GLU A 33 1.90 4.39 9.35
CA GLU A 33 2.23 3.00 9.68
C GLU A 33 3.14 2.41 8.62
N LYS A 34 4.05 1.54 9.03
CA LYS A 34 5.09 0.99 8.15
C LYS A 34 5.17 -0.51 8.29
N ILE A 35 5.43 -1.17 7.17
CA ILE A 35 5.81 -2.56 7.11
C ILE A 35 7.32 -2.63 7.20
N GLN A 36 7.84 -3.34 8.18
CA GLN A 36 9.28 -3.50 8.38
C GLN A 36 9.83 -4.60 7.46
N PHE A 37 11.08 -4.45 7.07
CA PHE A 37 11.86 -5.52 6.46
C PHE A 37 12.59 -6.34 7.53
N THR A 38 12.98 -7.55 7.20
CA THR A 38 13.92 -8.33 8.03
C THR A 38 15.27 -7.61 8.13
N SER A 39 15.64 -6.86 7.10
CA SER A 39 16.87 -6.07 7.09
C SER A 39 16.77 -4.80 7.92
N CYS A 40 17.47 -4.76 9.07
CA CYS A 40 17.59 -3.54 9.89
C CYS A 40 18.17 -2.35 9.10
N ARG A 41 19.04 -2.60 8.12
CA ARG A 41 19.64 -1.56 7.30
C ARG A 41 18.62 -0.92 6.37
N LEU A 42 17.76 -1.72 5.73
CA LEU A 42 16.67 -1.20 4.92
C LEU A 42 15.69 -0.38 5.77
N ASN A 43 15.31 -0.89 6.94
CA ASN A 43 14.44 -0.15 7.86
C ASN A 43 15.06 1.19 8.27
N TYR A 44 16.36 1.22 8.58
CA TYR A 44 17.05 2.47 8.90
C TYR A 44 17.03 3.46 7.73
N MET A 45 17.33 3.00 6.51
CA MET A 45 17.34 3.86 5.31
C MET A 45 15.95 4.40 4.96
N LEU A 46 14.90 3.64 5.26
CA LEU A 46 13.50 3.98 4.98
C LEU A 46 12.78 4.56 6.21
N TYR A 47 13.54 5.00 7.23
CA TYR A 47 12.98 5.57 8.45
C TYR A 47 11.92 4.68 9.12
N GLY A 48 12.15 3.38 9.14
CA GLY A 48 11.30 2.39 9.82
C GLY A 48 10.59 1.38 8.92
N GLY A 49 10.74 1.45 7.61
CA GLY A 49 10.18 0.47 6.66
C GLY A 49 9.33 1.09 5.56
N LEU A 50 8.55 0.27 4.87
CA LEU A 50 7.66 0.70 3.79
C LEU A 50 6.44 1.41 4.37
N PRO A 51 6.12 2.65 3.93
CA PRO A 51 4.94 3.35 4.36
C PRO A 51 3.67 2.68 3.78
N ARG A 52 2.68 2.42 4.64
CA ARG A 52 1.37 1.89 4.21
C ARG A 52 0.57 2.96 3.45
N GLY A 53 -0.31 2.51 2.57
CA GLY A 53 -1.14 3.41 1.76
C GLY A 53 -0.34 4.20 0.73
N LYS A 54 0.80 3.68 0.27
CA LYS A 54 1.64 4.30 -0.75
C LYS A 54 1.97 3.31 -1.85
N LEU A 55 2.10 3.84 -3.08
CA LEU A 55 2.69 3.11 -4.19
C LEU A 55 4.21 3.20 -4.08
N ILE A 56 4.87 2.04 -4.12
CA ILE A 56 6.32 1.93 -3.96
C ILE A 56 6.86 1.12 -5.14
N GLU A 57 7.84 1.67 -5.82
CA GLU A 57 8.51 1.01 -6.93
C GLU A 57 9.90 0.52 -6.51
N PHE A 58 10.20 -0.75 -6.81
CA PHE A 58 11.54 -1.32 -6.76
C PHE A 58 12.10 -1.41 -8.16
N SER A 59 13.04 -0.55 -8.51
CA SER A 59 13.72 -0.55 -9.80
C SER A 59 15.17 -1.02 -9.67
N GLY A 60 15.69 -1.65 -10.71
CA GLY A 60 17.07 -2.15 -10.75
C GLY A 60 17.27 -3.22 -11.84
N GLU A 61 18.52 -3.58 -12.07
CA GLU A 61 18.90 -4.61 -13.03
C GLU A 61 18.31 -5.99 -12.69
N GLU A 62 18.30 -6.89 -13.65
CA GLU A 62 17.96 -8.30 -13.39
C GLU A 62 18.84 -8.88 -12.28
N ASN A 63 18.27 -9.78 -11.49
CA ASN A 63 18.95 -10.41 -10.36
C ASN A 63 19.47 -9.46 -9.26
N SER A 64 18.98 -8.20 -9.22
CA SER A 64 19.34 -7.24 -8.16
C SER A 64 18.59 -7.46 -6.83
N GLY A 65 17.71 -8.47 -6.76
CA GLY A 65 16.97 -8.83 -5.54
C GLY A 65 15.64 -8.12 -5.36
N LYS A 66 15.06 -7.57 -6.42
CA LYS A 66 13.73 -6.89 -6.37
C LYS A 66 12.64 -7.80 -5.82
N THR A 67 12.43 -8.96 -6.45
CA THR A 67 11.46 -9.99 -6.02
C THR A 67 11.74 -10.47 -4.61
N THR A 68 13.01 -10.74 -4.27
CA THR A 68 13.42 -11.15 -2.93
C THR A 68 13.03 -10.11 -1.88
N THR A 69 13.27 -8.83 -2.17
CA THR A 69 12.92 -7.73 -1.27
C THR A 69 11.40 -7.56 -1.13
N ALA A 70 10.67 -7.75 -2.23
CA ALA A 70 9.21 -7.71 -2.22
C ALA A 70 8.61 -8.87 -1.39
N LEU A 71 9.14 -10.10 -1.55
CA LEU A 71 8.72 -11.26 -0.76
C LEU A 71 9.05 -11.11 0.73
N ASP A 72 10.23 -10.55 1.09
CA ASP A 72 10.57 -10.21 2.48
C ASP A 72 9.53 -9.22 3.07
N ALA A 73 9.14 -8.21 2.31
CA ALA A 73 8.09 -7.29 2.73
C ALA A 73 6.73 -7.98 2.90
N VAL A 74 6.36 -8.90 2.01
CA VAL A 74 5.13 -9.69 2.10
C VAL A 74 5.10 -10.53 3.37
N GLY A 75 6.16 -11.31 3.64
CA GLY A 75 6.24 -12.15 4.83
C GLY A 75 6.12 -11.34 6.13
N ASN A 76 6.84 -10.22 6.21
CA ASN A 76 6.75 -9.32 7.37
C ASN A 76 5.36 -8.65 7.48
N ALA A 77 4.74 -8.28 6.36
CA ALA A 77 3.39 -7.73 6.35
C ALA A 77 2.37 -8.73 6.89
N GLN A 78 2.39 -9.98 6.44
CA GLN A 78 1.49 -11.03 6.93
C GLN A 78 1.59 -11.20 8.45
N GLN A 79 2.82 -11.25 8.99
CA GLN A 79 3.04 -11.36 10.43
C GLN A 79 2.51 -10.12 11.19
N GLN A 80 2.76 -8.93 10.66
CA GLN A 80 2.29 -7.69 11.24
C GLN A 80 0.75 -7.63 11.24
N PHE A 81 0.09 -7.99 10.14
CA PHE A 81 -1.38 -7.99 10.03
C PHE A 81 -2.04 -8.98 10.99
N ILE A 82 -1.43 -10.15 11.19
CA ILE A 82 -1.91 -11.12 12.19
C ILE A 82 -1.79 -10.55 13.61
N LYS A 83 -0.70 -9.86 13.91
CA LYS A 83 -0.49 -9.21 15.19
C LYS A 83 -1.51 -8.11 15.42
N GLU A 84 -1.65 -7.19 14.48
CA GLU A 84 -2.62 -6.08 14.51
C GLU A 84 -4.06 -6.59 14.70
N TYR A 85 -4.43 -7.63 13.95
CA TYR A 85 -5.74 -8.26 14.09
C TYR A 85 -5.99 -8.78 15.51
N LYS A 86 -5.01 -9.49 16.10
CA LYS A 86 -5.12 -10.03 17.46
C LYS A 86 -5.22 -8.94 18.50
N GLU A 87 -4.45 -7.86 18.35
CA GLU A 87 -4.47 -6.70 19.26
C GLU A 87 -5.82 -5.99 19.19
N GLN A 88 -6.31 -5.67 17.99
CA GLN A 88 -7.62 -5.03 17.78
C GLN A 88 -8.77 -5.90 18.30
N LEU A 89 -8.70 -7.22 18.08
CA LEU A 89 -9.72 -8.14 18.55
C LEU A 89 -9.75 -8.18 20.08
N ALA A 90 -8.58 -8.27 20.72
CA ALA A 90 -8.46 -8.27 22.18
C ALA A 90 -9.00 -6.97 22.79
N GLU A 91 -8.65 -5.81 22.23
CA GLU A 91 -9.17 -4.51 22.68
C GLU A 91 -10.71 -4.47 22.64
N LEU A 92 -11.31 -4.97 21.56
CA LEU A 92 -12.77 -5.01 21.44
C LEU A 92 -13.40 -6.06 22.38
N GLU A 93 -12.71 -7.16 22.68
CA GLU A 93 -13.20 -8.21 23.59
C GLU A 93 -13.12 -7.77 25.07
N GLU A 94 -12.20 -6.89 25.43
CA GLU A 94 -12.09 -6.33 26.76
C GLU A 94 -13.22 -5.34 27.13
N ILE A 95 -13.99 -4.85 26.15
CA ILE A 95 -15.12 -3.95 26.41
C ILE A 95 -16.31 -4.75 26.99
N PRO A 96 -16.68 -4.56 28.28
CA PRO A 96 -17.69 -5.37 28.94
C PRO A 96 -19.08 -5.23 28.33
N LYS A 97 -19.39 -4.06 27.76
CA LYS A 97 -20.68 -3.78 27.11
C LYS A 97 -20.44 -2.88 25.91
N ARG A 98 -20.33 -3.48 24.73
CA ARG A 98 -20.15 -2.77 23.49
C ARG A 98 -21.39 -1.97 23.12
N ASN A 99 -21.20 -0.76 22.61
CA ASN A 99 -22.24 0.00 21.94
C ASN A 99 -22.47 -0.55 20.52
N LYS A 100 -23.44 0.00 19.78
CA LYS A 100 -23.77 -0.49 18.43
C LYS A 100 -22.62 -0.40 17.45
N ALA A 101 -21.83 0.69 17.50
CA ALA A 101 -20.70 0.89 16.60
C ALA A 101 -19.54 -0.08 16.94
N GLU A 102 -19.23 -0.27 18.22
CA GLU A 102 -18.23 -1.23 18.67
C GLU A 102 -18.61 -2.67 18.35
N GLU A 103 -19.89 -3.03 18.48
CA GLU A 103 -20.38 -4.36 18.13
C GLU A 103 -20.32 -4.59 16.61
N GLU A 104 -20.61 -3.58 15.79
CA GLU A 104 -20.47 -3.65 14.34
C GLU A 104 -18.99 -3.77 13.94
N ALA A 105 -18.11 -2.98 14.54
CA ALA A 105 -16.66 -3.05 14.33
C ALA A 105 -16.12 -4.45 14.69
N TYR A 106 -16.53 -5.01 15.83
CA TYR A 106 -16.16 -6.36 16.25
C TYR A 106 -16.59 -7.42 15.24
N ARG A 107 -17.83 -7.33 14.74
CA ARG A 107 -18.35 -8.27 13.73
C ARG A 107 -17.60 -8.16 12.41
N LYS A 108 -17.36 -6.94 11.94
CA LYS A 108 -16.58 -6.68 10.72
C LYS A 108 -15.15 -7.22 10.85
N LEU A 109 -14.48 -6.89 11.94
CA LEU A 109 -13.12 -7.35 12.21
C LEU A 109 -13.05 -8.87 12.25
N LYS A 110 -13.99 -9.52 12.94
CA LYS A 110 -14.03 -10.98 13.07
C LYS A 110 -14.38 -11.67 11.74
N ALA A 111 -15.23 -11.08 10.92
CA ALA A 111 -15.59 -11.60 9.61
C ALA A 111 -14.44 -11.47 8.61
N ARG A 112 -13.73 -10.32 8.60
CA ARG A 112 -12.58 -10.06 7.71
C ARG A 112 -11.37 -10.92 8.12
N GLY A 113 -11.11 -11.04 9.42
CA GLY A 113 -9.88 -11.61 9.95
C GLY A 113 -8.68 -10.64 9.81
N ALA A 114 -7.46 -11.19 9.83
CA ALA A 114 -6.26 -10.44 9.52
C ALA A 114 -6.25 -10.00 8.04
N LEU A 115 -5.63 -8.84 7.76
CA LEU A 115 -5.40 -8.42 6.38
C LEU A 115 -4.54 -9.44 5.64
N LYS A 116 -4.79 -9.57 4.35
CA LYS A 116 -4.17 -10.55 3.46
C LYS A 116 -3.11 -9.89 2.58
N ALA A 117 -2.26 -10.71 1.99
CA ALA A 117 -1.30 -10.30 0.98
C ALA A 117 -1.72 -10.81 -0.40
N LEU A 118 -1.58 -9.97 -1.42
CA LEU A 118 -1.81 -10.30 -2.82
C LEU A 118 -0.49 -10.21 -3.58
N PHE A 119 -0.16 -11.24 -4.35
CA PHE A 119 0.98 -11.28 -5.25
C PHE A 119 0.51 -11.50 -6.68
N VAL A 120 0.79 -10.55 -7.55
CA VAL A 120 0.47 -10.63 -8.99
C VAL A 120 1.74 -11.05 -9.70
N ASP A 121 1.83 -12.34 -10.04
CA ASP A 121 2.98 -12.97 -10.68
C ASP A 121 2.86 -12.91 -12.21
N CYS A 122 3.24 -11.77 -12.78
CA CYS A 122 3.14 -11.54 -14.23
C CYS A 122 4.23 -12.29 -15.02
N GLU A 123 5.32 -12.69 -14.37
CA GLU A 123 6.42 -13.42 -15.00
C GLU A 123 6.30 -14.94 -14.83
N ASN A 124 5.37 -15.43 -14.01
CA ASN A 124 5.23 -16.83 -13.61
C ASN A 124 6.54 -17.39 -13.01
N THR A 125 7.20 -16.59 -12.17
CA THR A 125 8.50 -16.89 -11.58
C THR A 125 8.47 -17.06 -10.06
N LEU A 126 7.29 -17.01 -9.44
CA LEU A 126 7.14 -17.18 -8.00
C LEU A 126 7.58 -18.57 -7.58
N ASP A 127 8.68 -18.63 -6.84
CA ASP A 127 9.21 -19.82 -6.19
C ASP A 127 8.67 -19.88 -4.75
N GLU A 128 7.76 -20.82 -4.50
CA GLU A 128 7.08 -20.99 -3.21
C GLU A 128 8.07 -21.38 -2.11
N GLU A 129 9.05 -22.28 -2.40
CA GLU A 129 10.07 -22.67 -1.42
C GLU A 129 10.95 -21.49 -1.02
N TRP A 130 11.26 -20.62 -1.98
CA TRP A 130 12.03 -19.42 -1.72
C TRP A 130 11.23 -18.39 -0.92
N ALA A 131 9.95 -18.22 -1.26
CA ALA A 131 9.05 -17.35 -0.53
C ALA A 131 8.89 -17.77 0.95
N GLU A 132 8.73 -19.09 1.21
CA GLU A 132 8.69 -19.62 2.57
C GLU A 132 9.98 -19.35 3.35
N LYS A 133 11.15 -19.51 2.72
CA LYS A 133 12.45 -19.18 3.34
C LYS A 133 12.59 -17.71 3.71
N LEU A 134 11.89 -16.84 3.01
CA LEU A 134 11.81 -15.40 3.30
C LEU A 134 10.73 -15.06 4.33
N GLY A 135 10.01 -16.04 4.84
CA GLY A 135 9.01 -15.88 5.89
C GLY A 135 7.59 -15.63 5.38
N VAL A 136 7.35 -15.82 4.08
CA VAL A 136 6.00 -15.76 3.51
C VAL A 136 5.22 -17.01 3.90
N ASP A 137 4.02 -16.82 4.43
CA ASP A 137 3.02 -17.87 4.56
C ASP A 137 2.32 -18.06 3.21
N VAL A 138 2.79 -19.04 2.44
CA VAL A 138 2.30 -19.28 1.07
C VAL A 138 0.88 -19.84 1.07
N ASP A 139 0.46 -20.54 2.12
CA ASP A 139 -0.89 -21.08 2.24
C ASP A 139 -1.96 -19.97 2.39
N SER A 140 -1.56 -18.83 2.94
CA SER A 140 -2.42 -17.65 3.10
C SER A 140 -2.19 -16.56 2.05
N LEU A 141 -1.22 -16.75 1.14
CA LEU A 141 -0.92 -15.81 0.07
C LEU A 141 -1.92 -15.96 -1.09
N TYR A 142 -2.56 -14.84 -1.46
CA TYR A 142 -3.35 -14.79 -2.68
C TYR A 142 -2.44 -14.51 -3.87
N VAL A 143 -2.51 -15.34 -4.91
CA VAL A 143 -1.67 -15.20 -6.11
C VAL A 143 -2.55 -15.04 -7.35
N VAL A 144 -2.32 -13.99 -8.12
CA VAL A 144 -2.88 -13.81 -9.45
C VAL A 144 -1.79 -14.17 -10.45
N LYS A 145 -2.07 -15.15 -11.33
CA LYS A 145 -1.16 -15.57 -12.43
C LYS A 145 -1.82 -15.22 -13.77
N PRO A 146 -1.53 -14.04 -14.32
CA PRO A 146 -2.08 -13.65 -15.62
C PRO A 146 -1.52 -14.59 -16.71
N THR A 147 -2.39 -15.07 -17.60
CA THR A 147 -1.97 -15.93 -18.73
C THR A 147 -2.14 -15.26 -20.07
N ASN A 148 -3.27 -14.59 -20.29
CA ASN A 148 -3.62 -13.91 -21.54
C ASN A 148 -4.40 -12.61 -21.28
N GLN A 149 -4.30 -12.05 -20.07
CA GLN A 149 -4.98 -10.82 -19.69
C GLN A 149 -4.18 -9.61 -20.14
N THR A 150 -4.88 -8.56 -20.58
CA THR A 150 -4.26 -7.25 -20.82
C THR A 150 -3.94 -6.56 -19.51
N ALA A 151 -3.09 -5.55 -19.54
CA ALA A 151 -2.74 -4.76 -18.35
C ALA A 151 -4.00 -4.19 -17.67
N GLU A 152 -4.95 -3.68 -18.46
CA GLU A 152 -6.21 -3.13 -17.95
C GLU A 152 -7.02 -4.19 -17.22
N GLN A 153 -7.13 -5.40 -17.79
CA GLN A 153 -7.85 -6.51 -17.15
C GLN A 153 -7.20 -6.94 -15.83
N ILE A 154 -5.86 -6.92 -15.76
CA ILE A 154 -5.14 -7.23 -14.53
C ILE A 154 -5.41 -6.16 -13.47
N PHE A 155 -5.42 -4.88 -13.86
CA PHE A 155 -5.76 -3.80 -12.94
C PHE A 155 -7.21 -3.87 -12.47
N ASP A 156 -8.17 -4.20 -13.34
CA ASP A 156 -9.56 -4.40 -12.94
C ASP A 156 -9.69 -5.54 -11.90
N ILE A 157 -8.91 -6.61 -12.05
CA ILE A 157 -8.85 -7.70 -11.07
C ILE A 157 -8.28 -7.20 -9.73
N ILE A 158 -7.17 -6.47 -9.77
CA ILE A 158 -6.53 -5.92 -8.57
C ILE A 158 -7.49 -4.95 -7.87
N GLU A 159 -8.11 -4.02 -8.61
CA GLU A 159 -9.07 -3.06 -8.08
C GLU A 159 -10.23 -3.77 -7.37
N SER A 160 -10.85 -4.76 -8.04
CA SER A 160 -11.94 -5.54 -7.45
C SER A 160 -11.54 -6.27 -6.16
N LEU A 161 -10.30 -6.75 -6.06
CA LEU A 161 -9.79 -7.39 -4.85
C LEU A 161 -9.49 -6.37 -3.75
N VAL A 162 -8.93 -5.22 -4.07
CA VAL A 162 -8.61 -4.16 -3.11
C VAL A 162 -9.88 -3.51 -2.55
N GLU A 163 -10.94 -3.36 -3.37
CA GLU A 163 -12.25 -2.86 -2.94
C GLU A 163 -12.91 -3.71 -1.84
N THR A 164 -12.46 -4.96 -1.66
CA THR A 164 -12.93 -5.80 -0.53
C THR A 164 -12.44 -5.32 0.83
N GLU A 165 -11.45 -4.42 0.88
CA GLU A 165 -10.77 -3.97 2.11
C GLU A 165 -10.12 -5.11 2.92
N GLU A 166 -9.89 -6.25 2.28
CA GLU A 166 -9.26 -7.41 2.93
C GLU A 166 -7.74 -7.50 2.71
N PHE A 167 -7.20 -6.72 1.76
CA PHE A 167 -5.79 -6.76 1.40
C PHE A 167 -5.03 -5.56 1.98
N GLY A 168 -3.93 -5.84 2.69
CA GLY A 168 -3.07 -4.82 3.29
C GLY A 168 -1.78 -4.56 2.52
N ILE A 169 -1.40 -5.47 1.62
CA ILE A 169 -0.26 -5.33 0.71
C ILE A 169 -0.58 -6.01 -0.63
N VAL A 170 -0.21 -5.35 -1.71
CA VAL A 170 -0.29 -5.86 -3.08
C VAL A 170 1.08 -5.73 -3.71
N VAL A 171 1.61 -6.81 -4.24
CA VAL A 171 2.86 -6.84 -5.02
C VAL A 171 2.54 -7.18 -6.45
N ILE A 172 3.13 -6.46 -7.40
CA ILE A 172 3.06 -6.75 -8.84
C ILE A 172 4.48 -7.01 -9.33
N ASP A 173 4.75 -8.23 -9.76
CA ASP A 173 6.07 -8.66 -10.24
C ASP A 173 5.95 -9.30 -11.64
N SER A 174 6.36 -8.65 -12.71
CA SER A 174 6.79 -7.26 -12.75
C SER A 174 5.82 -6.47 -13.64
N PHE A 175 5.72 -5.18 -13.34
CA PHE A 175 4.88 -4.26 -14.11
C PHE A 175 5.29 -4.17 -15.58
N ALA A 176 6.59 -4.30 -15.87
CA ALA A 176 7.15 -4.18 -17.21
C ALA A 176 6.63 -5.25 -18.20
N VAL A 177 6.24 -6.43 -17.70
CA VAL A 177 5.74 -7.55 -18.52
C VAL A 177 4.26 -7.36 -18.91
N MET A 178 3.53 -6.54 -18.15
CA MET A 178 2.11 -6.27 -18.40
C MET A 178 1.87 -5.38 -19.62
N LEU A 179 2.90 -4.74 -20.15
CA LEU A 179 2.83 -3.83 -21.28
C LEU A 179 3.41 -4.53 -22.52
N SER A 180 2.66 -4.55 -23.64
CA SER A 180 3.23 -4.95 -24.92
C SER A 180 4.35 -4.00 -25.31
N GLN A 181 5.35 -4.49 -26.07
CA GLN A 181 6.50 -3.67 -26.46
C GLN A 181 6.12 -2.40 -27.24
N ASP A 182 5.00 -2.43 -27.96
CA ASP A 182 4.49 -1.29 -28.73
C ASP A 182 3.77 -0.24 -27.89
N GLU A 183 3.32 -0.61 -26.68
CA GLU A 183 2.62 0.30 -25.74
C GLU A 183 3.56 0.92 -24.70
N TYR A 184 4.79 0.40 -24.59
CA TYR A 184 5.74 0.79 -23.55
C TYR A 184 6.06 2.29 -23.55
N ASP A 185 6.12 2.92 -24.72
CA ASP A 185 6.52 4.34 -24.83
C ASP A 185 5.36 5.34 -24.61
N GLU A 186 4.10 4.94 -24.84
CA GLU A 186 2.94 5.84 -24.70
C GLU A 186 2.08 5.61 -23.46
N SER A 187 1.96 4.37 -23.01
CA SER A 187 0.99 4.03 -21.96
C SER A 187 1.57 4.06 -20.56
N ALA A 188 2.86 3.77 -20.39
CA ALA A 188 3.50 3.74 -19.08
C ALA A 188 3.37 5.08 -18.33
N GLU A 189 3.57 6.21 -19.01
CA GLU A 189 3.35 7.53 -18.42
C GLU A 189 1.88 7.83 -18.11
N LYS A 190 0.95 7.38 -18.96
CA LYS A 190 -0.49 7.59 -18.77
C LYS A 190 -1.04 6.70 -17.66
N ILE A 191 -0.61 5.44 -17.59
CA ILE A 191 -1.03 4.49 -16.56
C ILE A 191 -0.44 4.90 -15.21
N MET A 192 0.84 5.22 -15.12
CA MET A 192 1.45 5.74 -13.89
C MET A 192 0.82 7.06 -13.42
N ALA A 193 0.36 7.91 -14.34
CA ALA A 193 -0.34 9.13 -13.99
C ALA A 193 -1.79 8.91 -13.51
N GLN A 194 -2.42 7.81 -13.90
CA GLN A 194 -3.80 7.48 -13.50
C GLN A 194 -3.86 6.67 -12.19
N PHE A 195 -2.89 5.77 -11.97
CA PHE A 195 -2.82 4.92 -10.80
C PHE A 195 -2.82 5.68 -9.45
N PRO A 196 -2.02 6.75 -9.27
CA PRO A 196 -2.06 7.52 -8.03
C PRO A 196 -3.38 8.25 -7.78
N LYS A 197 -4.13 8.57 -8.84
CA LYS A 197 -5.38 9.32 -8.72
C LYS A 197 -6.55 8.43 -8.28
N LYS A 198 -6.63 7.20 -8.75
CA LYS A 198 -7.68 6.25 -8.38
C LYS A 198 -7.44 5.71 -6.96
N PHE A 199 -6.24 5.22 -6.67
CA PHE A 199 -5.90 4.67 -5.34
C PHE A 199 -5.79 5.70 -4.21
N SER A 200 -5.42 6.94 -4.51
CA SER A 200 -5.33 7.98 -3.47
C SER A 200 -6.65 8.66 -3.17
N GLN A 201 -7.63 8.62 -4.07
CA GLN A 201 -8.93 9.24 -3.86
C GLN A 201 -9.81 8.37 -2.95
N ASP A 202 -9.83 7.05 -3.16
CA ASP A 202 -10.66 6.13 -2.38
C ASP A 202 -10.13 5.92 -0.94
N ILE A 203 -8.81 6.15 -0.72
CA ILE A 203 -8.20 6.11 0.64
C ILE A 203 -8.40 7.43 1.40
N LEU A 204 -8.64 8.55 0.72
CA LEU A 204 -8.84 9.85 1.35
C LEU A 204 -10.30 10.12 1.71
N ASP A 205 -11.24 9.41 1.08
CA ASP A 205 -12.69 9.55 1.30
C ASP A 205 -13.25 8.50 2.28
N SER A 206 -12.39 7.57 2.78
CA SER A 206 -12.71 6.57 3.81
C SER A 206 -12.06 6.94 5.15
#